data_1e4e788803261426c4ba3fc13d67ab3c
#
_entry.id   1e4e788803261426c4ba3fc13d67ab3c
#
_cell.length_a   1.000
_cell.length_b   1.000
_cell.length_c   1.000
_cell.angle_alpha   90.00
_cell.angle_beta   90.00
_cell.angle_gamma   90.00
#
_symmetry.space_group_name_H-M   'P 1'
#
loop_
_entity.id
_entity.type
_entity.pdbx_description
1 polymer ?
#
loop_
_entity_poly.entity_id
_entity_poly.type
_entity_poly.pdbx_seq_one_letter_code
_entity_poly.pdbx_strand_id
1 'polypeptide(L)'
;PVVATSTREITVTVGPSVPREQDEDDDGLPDWWEIAHGLSPADNGVPPGSPGNGPDGDPDRDGVVNLIEFLTGLDPRRADGEDFPALGVEAQPDGSVDLRFISIPDRLYSVLWSSDLKEWQRLGEIIDTGADVFPQAYHVRDAGPPETPGVPGAEVRRFYRLEIALP
;
A
#
# COMPACT_ATOMS: atom_id res chain seq x y z
N PRO A 1 -16.36 15.31 -20.46
CA PRO A 1 -16.43 14.25 -19.47
C PRO A 1 -15.02 13.92 -19.02
N VAL A 2 -14.75 14.13 -17.72
CA VAL A 2 -13.47 13.79 -17.11
C VAL A 2 -13.44 12.27 -16.97
N VAL A 3 -12.52 11.61 -17.65
CA VAL A 3 -12.27 10.18 -17.44
C VAL A 3 -11.15 10.07 -16.41
N ALA A 4 -11.52 9.82 -15.18
CA ALA A 4 -10.57 9.40 -14.17
C ALA A 4 -10.22 7.92 -14.44
N THR A 5 -8.98 7.64 -14.81
CA THR A 5 -8.50 6.27 -14.95
C THR A 5 -7.78 5.90 -13.65
N SER A 6 -8.36 5.00 -12.88
CA SER A 6 -7.72 4.41 -11.71
C SER A 6 -6.83 3.26 -12.18
N THR A 7 -5.53 3.36 -11.93
CA THR A 7 -4.60 2.25 -12.06
C THR A 7 -4.28 1.76 -10.66
N ARG A 8 -4.54 0.50 -10.36
CA ARG A 8 -4.11 -0.13 -9.10
C ARG A 8 -2.62 -0.43 -9.23
N GLU A 9 -1.79 0.41 -8.66
CA GLU A 9 -0.37 0.14 -8.49
C GLU A 9 -0.01 0.45 -7.04
N ILE A 10 0.46 -0.55 -6.32
CA ILE A 10 1.03 -0.37 -4.98
C ILE A 10 2.52 -0.61 -5.11
N THR A 11 3.28 0.41 -4.80
CA THR A 11 4.73 0.28 -4.64
C THR A 11 5.03 0.14 -3.16
N VAL A 12 5.57 -1.01 -2.80
CA VAL A 12 6.06 -1.27 -1.44
C VAL A 12 7.51 -0.84 -1.38
N THR A 13 7.80 0.14 -0.55
CA THR A 13 9.19 0.53 -0.26
C THR A 13 9.50 0.11 1.17
N VAL A 14 10.30 -0.93 1.33
CA VAL A 14 10.83 -1.32 2.64
C VAL A 14 11.98 -0.37 2.97
N GLY A 15 11.75 0.55 3.90
CA GLY A 15 12.76 1.48 4.38
C GLY A 15 13.80 0.78 5.28
N PRO A 16 15.07 1.28 5.38
CA PRO A 16 16.17 0.59 6.02
C PRO A 16 16.25 0.72 7.55
N SER A 17 15.18 0.99 8.30
CA SER A 17 15.33 1.33 9.71
C SER A 17 14.22 0.91 10.69
N VAL A 18 13.55 -0.20 10.44
CA VAL A 18 12.78 -0.83 11.53
C VAL A 18 13.71 -1.79 12.24
N PRO A 19 13.80 -1.79 13.60
CA PRO A 19 14.37 -2.91 14.31
C PRO A 19 13.58 -4.14 13.85
N ARG A 20 14.22 -5.04 13.14
CA ARG A 20 13.62 -6.32 12.77
C ARG A 20 13.36 -7.04 14.08
N GLU A 21 12.15 -6.99 14.56
CA GLU A 21 11.69 -7.95 15.54
C GLU A 21 11.86 -9.29 14.87
N GLN A 22 12.56 -10.16 15.52
CA GLN A 22 13.01 -11.45 15.03
C GLN A 22 12.47 -11.86 13.66
N ASP A 23 13.35 -12.00 12.71
CA ASP A 23 13.11 -12.47 11.34
C ASP A 23 14.21 -13.51 11.13
N GLU A 24 13.92 -14.80 11.46
CA GLU A 24 14.90 -15.88 11.58
C GLU A 24 15.58 -16.21 10.25
N ASP A 25 14.87 -16.04 9.13
CA ASP A 25 15.35 -16.37 7.79
C ASP A 25 15.66 -15.15 6.91
N ASP A 26 15.55 -13.94 7.48
CA ASP A 26 15.87 -12.65 6.85
C ASP A 26 15.07 -12.37 5.56
N ASP A 27 13.82 -12.81 5.49
CA ASP A 27 13.00 -12.67 4.28
C ASP A 27 12.12 -11.40 4.25
N GLY A 28 12.04 -10.69 5.38
CA GLY A 28 11.28 -9.44 5.52
C GLY A 28 9.90 -9.61 6.14
N LEU A 29 9.49 -10.84 6.45
CA LEU A 29 8.32 -11.16 7.25
C LEU A 29 8.76 -11.39 8.70
N PRO A 30 8.20 -10.70 9.71
CA PRO A 30 8.58 -10.95 11.10
C PRO A 30 8.08 -12.30 11.59
N ASP A 31 8.89 -13.02 12.41
CA ASP A 31 8.54 -14.31 13.02
C ASP A 31 7.15 -14.33 13.65
N TRP A 32 6.80 -13.26 14.38
CA TRP A 32 5.52 -13.18 15.07
C TRP A 32 4.33 -13.19 14.11
N TRP A 33 4.48 -12.54 12.96
CA TRP A 33 3.43 -12.49 11.95
C TRP A 33 3.28 -13.85 11.26
N GLU A 34 4.39 -14.47 10.90
CA GLU A 34 4.41 -15.79 10.30
C GLU A 34 3.79 -16.84 11.22
N ILE A 35 4.19 -16.87 12.50
CA ILE A 35 3.61 -17.77 13.51
C ILE A 35 2.11 -17.54 13.66
N ALA A 36 1.68 -16.28 13.74
CA ALA A 36 0.26 -15.93 13.88
C ALA A 36 -0.59 -16.46 12.72
N HIS A 37 0.00 -16.52 11.52
CA HIS A 37 -0.68 -16.98 10.30
C HIS A 37 -0.33 -18.42 9.90
N GLY A 38 0.42 -19.14 10.77
CA GLY A 38 0.78 -20.54 10.53
C GLY A 38 1.77 -20.74 9.37
N LEU A 39 2.58 -19.72 9.11
CA LEU A 39 3.77 -19.78 8.28
C LEU A 39 4.99 -20.21 9.12
N SER A 40 6.12 -20.48 8.49
CA SER A 40 7.33 -20.94 9.17
C SER A 40 8.41 -19.85 9.18
N PRO A 41 8.79 -19.30 10.34
CA PRO A 41 9.81 -18.25 10.47
C PRO A 41 11.22 -18.63 9.98
N ALA A 42 11.47 -19.89 9.70
CA ALA A 42 12.77 -20.39 9.25
C ALA A 42 12.71 -20.86 7.77
N ASP A 43 11.69 -20.45 7.01
CA ASP A 43 11.46 -20.92 5.64
C ASP A 43 11.02 -19.77 4.73
N ASN A 44 11.99 -19.10 4.15
CA ASN A 44 11.79 -17.96 3.23
C ASN A 44 11.12 -18.29 1.88
N GLY A 45 10.51 -19.47 1.74
CA GLY A 45 9.83 -19.90 0.52
C GLY A 45 10.74 -20.29 -0.64
N VAL A 46 12.06 -20.10 -0.52
CA VAL A 46 13.02 -20.49 -1.56
C VAL A 46 13.36 -21.98 -1.43
N PRO A 47 13.33 -22.78 -2.52
CA PRO A 47 13.65 -24.19 -2.45
C PRO A 47 15.01 -24.49 -1.80
N PRO A 48 15.10 -25.45 -0.86
CA PRO A 48 14.12 -26.52 -0.57
C PRO A 48 12.95 -26.15 0.34
N GLY A 49 12.74 -24.89 0.66
CA GLY A 49 11.62 -24.42 1.46
C GLY A 49 10.26 -24.56 0.77
N SER A 50 9.22 -24.21 1.49
CA SER A 50 7.83 -24.29 1.03
C SER A 50 7.41 -22.97 0.35
N PRO A 51 7.09 -22.95 -0.93
CA PRO A 51 6.80 -21.70 -1.66
C PRO A 51 5.68 -20.83 -1.08
N GLY A 52 4.86 -21.37 -0.19
CA GLY A 52 3.81 -20.61 0.47
C GLY A 52 4.25 -19.86 1.73
N ASN A 53 5.46 -20.09 2.25
CA ASN A 53 5.91 -19.50 3.52
C ASN A 53 6.59 -18.13 3.35
N GLY A 54 7.34 -17.93 2.29
CA GLY A 54 8.10 -16.70 2.11
C GLY A 54 7.27 -15.52 1.58
N PRO A 55 7.90 -14.37 1.39
CA PRO A 55 7.22 -13.10 1.03
C PRO A 55 6.48 -13.13 -0.30
N ASP A 56 6.95 -13.93 -1.24
CA ASP A 56 6.29 -14.11 -2.55
C ASP A 56 5.25 -15.25 -2.54
N GLY A 57 5.01 -15.88 -1.38
CA GLY A 57 4.01 -16.92 -1.22
C GLY A 57 2.58 -16.38 -1.30
N ASP A 58 1.67 -17.20 -1.77
CA ASP A 58 0.23 -16.94 -1.85
C ASP A 58 -0.50 -18.24 -1.48
N PRO A 59 -0.61 -18.55 -0.16
CA PRO A 59 -1.10 -19.85 0.29
C PRO A 59 -2.59 -20.04 0.11
N ASP A 60 -3.40 -18.99 0.09
CA ASP A 60 -4.86 -19.03 -0.12
C ASP A 60 -5.26 -18.83 -1.59
N ARG A 61 -4.32 -18.38 -2.43
CA ARG A 61 -4.45 -18.23 -3.89
C ARG A 61 -5.45 -17.17 -4.32
N ASP A 62 -5.50 -16.08 -3.61
CA ASP A 62 -6.35 -14.94 -3.96
C ASP A 62 -5.64 -13.90 -4.85
N GLY A 63 -4.34 -14.11 -5.09
CA GLY A 63 -3.51 -13.27 -5.95
C GLY A 63 -2.77 -12.16 -5.20
N VAL A 64 -2.86 -12.13 -3.87
CA VAL A 64 -2.07 -11.26 -3.00
C VAL A 64 -0.99 -12.10 -2.33
N VAL A 65 0.26 -11.64 -2.35
CA VAL A 65 1.37 -12.36 -1.75
C VAL A 65 1.56 -11.98 -0.29
N ASN A 66 2.15 -12.87 0.52
CA ASN A 66 2.35 -12.71 1.95
C ASN A 66 2.92 -11.35 2.37
N LEU A 67 3.95 -10.85 1.65
CA LEU A 67 4.53 -9.54 1.96
C LEU A 67 3.51 -8.40 1.82
N ILE A 68 2.70 -8.46 0.80
CA ILE A 68 1.65 -7.46 0.58
C ILE A 68 0.58 -7.57 1.66
N GLU A 69 0.19 -8.77 2.04
CA GLU A 69 -0.78 -9.01 3.11
C GLU A 69 -0.27 -8.52 4.47
N PHE A 70 1.01 -8.81 4.78
CA PHE A 70 1.67 -8.26 5.97
C PHE A 70 1.60 -6.72 6.01
N LEU A 71 1.90 -6.07 4.88
CA LEU A 71 1.91 -4.61 4.80
C LEU A 71 0.51 -4.00 4.81
N THR A 72 -0.48 -4.71 4.30
CA THR A 72 -1.85 -4.21 4.16
C THR A 72 -2.81 -4.73 5.22
N GLY A 73 -2.36 -5.67 6.08
CA GLY A 73 -3.15 -6.25 7.16
C GLY A 73 -4.19 -7.27 6.69
N LEU A 74 -4.00 -7.84 5.51
CA LEU A 74 -4.78 -8.97 5.02
C LEU A 74 -4.29 -10.28 5.66
N ASP A 75 -5.06 -11.36 5.49
CA ASP A 75 -4.79 -12.66 6.09
C ASP A 75 -4.33 -13.66 5.02
N PRO A 76 -3.05 -14.13 5.02
CA PRO A 76 -2.51 -15.03 4.00
C PRO A 76 -3.16 -16.42 3.96
N ARG A 77 -4.12 -16.67 4.83
CA ARG A 77 -4.87 -17.93 4.87
C ARG A 77 -6.34 -17.76 4.49
N ARG A 78 -6.75 -16.56 4.15
CA ARG A 78 -8.13 -16.23 3.82
C ARG A 78 -8.19 -15.41 2.54
N ALA A 79 -8.77 -15.94 1.49
CA ALA A 79 -8.93 -15.24 0.21
C ALA A 79 -9.73 -13.94 0.38
N ASP A 80 -9.04 -12.88 0.81
CA ASP A 80 -9.58 -11.54 1.07
C ASP A 80 -8.93 -10.43 0.23
N GLY A 81 -8.27 -10.81 -0.85
CA GLY A 81 -7.67 -9.85 -1.79
C GLY A 81 -8.66 -8.85 -2.40
N GLU A 82 -9.97 -9.13 -2.32
CA GLU A 82 -11.00 -8.13 -2.67
C GLU A 82 -11.10 -6.99 -1.64
N ASP A 83 -10.71 -7.25 -0.39
CA ASP A 83 -10.67 -6.27 0.70
C ASP A 83 -9.39 -5.41 0.66
N PHE A 84 -8.54 -5.64 -0.33
CA PHE A 84 -7.29 -4.94 -0.53
C PHE A 84 -7.48 -3.41 -0.44
N PRO A 85 -6.67 -2.69 0.36
CA PRO A 85 -6.82 -1.26 0.54
C PRO A 85 -6.58 -0.52 -0.79
N ALA A 86 -7.67 -0.27 -1.48
CA ALA A 86 -7.65 0.44 -2.75
C ALA A 86 -7.66 1.95 -2.52
N LEU A 87 -6.85 2.67 -3.30
CA LEU A 87 -6.98 4.11 -3.40
C LEU A 87 -8.26 4.45 -4.20
N GLY A 88 -9.26 4.92 -3.50
CA GLY A 88 -10.47 5.47 -4.12
C GLY A 88 -10.15 6.82 -4.76
N VAL A 89 -10.56 7.01 -6.01
CA VAL A 89 -10.32 8.25 -6.76
C VAL A 89 -11.65 8.78 -7.25
N GLU A 90 -12.05 9.97 -6.82
CA GLU A 90 -13.32 10.59 -7.15
C GLU A 90 -13.11 12.02 -7.67
N ALA A 91 -13.48 12.26 -8.94
CA ALA A 91 -13.44 13.60 -9.52
C ALA A 91 -14.61 14.44 -9.00
N GLN A 92 -14.32 15.67 -8.61
CA GLN A 92 -15.30 16.61 -8.08
C GLN A 92 -15.77 17.59 -9.17
N PRO A 93 -16.98 18.19 -9.00
CA PRO A 93 -17.50 19.16 -9.98
C PRO A 93 -16.65 20.43 -10.15
N ASP A 94 -15.85 20.78 -9.15
CA ASP A 94 -14.93 21.93 -9.18
C ASP A 94 -13.59 21.61 -9.87
N GLY A 95 -13.44 20.39 -10.37
CA GLY A 95 -12.25 19.92 -11.07
C GLY A 95 -11.18 19.33 -10.15
N SER A 96 -11.36 19.38 -8.83
CA SER A 96 -10.47 18.70 -7.88
C SER A 96 -10.69 17.19 -7.88
N VAL A 97 -9.78 16.45 -7.27
CA VAL A 97 -9.89 15.00 -7.10
C VAL A 97 -9.78 14.66 -5.62
N ASP A 98 -10.74 13.93 -5.11
CA ASP A 98 -10.71 13.35 -3.78
C ASP A 98 -10.14 11.93 -3.83
N LEU A 99 -9.14 11.68 -2.99
CA LEU A 99 -8.44 10.42 -2.84
C LEU A 99 -8.74 9.86 -1.47
N ARG A 100 -9.19 8.61 -1.39
CA ARG A 100 -9.61 7.99 -0.14
C ARG A 100 -9.00 6.60 -0.01
N PHE A 101 -8.57 6.24 1.19
CA PHE A 101 -8.11 4.89 1.51
C PHE A 101 -8.36 4.60 2.99
N ILE A 102 -8.35 3.31 3.32
CA ILE A 102 -8.35 2.85 4.71
C ILE A 102 -6.91 2.50 5.07
N SER A 103 -6.43 3.08 6.16
CA SER A 103 -5.12 2.74 6.72
C SER A 103 -5.24 1.62 7.74
N ILE A 104 -4.15 0.93 7.99
CA ILE A 104 -3.95 0.12 9.18
C ILE A 104 -2.94 0.80 10.11
N PRO A 105 -2.94 0.50 11.41
CA PRO A 105 -1.97 1.02 12.36
C PRO A 105 -0.53 0.67 12.00
N ASP A 106 0.40 1.49 12.49
CA ASP A 106 1.85 1.24 12.40
C ASP A 106 2.37 1.16 10.97
N ARG A 107 1.90 2.06 10.13
CA ARG A 107 2.33 2.20 8.72
C ARG A 107 2.52 3.67 8.35
N LEU A 108 3.37 3.88 7.36
CA LEU A 108 3.54 5.18 6.69
C LEU A 108 2.86 5.13 5.32
N TYR A 109 2.01 6.10 5.05
CA TYR A 109 1.32 6.22 3.77
C TYR A 109 1.76 7.49 3.04
N SER A 110 2.03 7.36 1.74
CA SER A 110 2.26 8.51 0.86
C SER A 110 1.33 8.42 -0.33
N VAL A 111 0.59 9.49 -0.59
CA VAL A 111 -0.15 9.63 -1.84
C VAL A 111 0.75 10.32 -2.84
N LEU A 112 0.94 9.70 -3.98
CA LEU A 112 1.75 10.24 -5.07
C LEU A 112 0.86 10.55 -6.27
N TRP A 113 1.29 11.52 -7.06
CA TRP A 113 0.67 11.84 -8.34
C TRP A 113 1.72 11.92 -9.45
N SER A 114 1.28 11.67 -10.68
CA SER A 114 2.09 11.78 -11.89
C SER A 114 1.25 12.25 -13.07
N SER A 115 1.84 12.92 -14.04
CA SER A 115 1.23 13.27 -15.32
C SER A 115 1.57 12.29 -16.45
N ASP A 116 2.60 11.45 -16.25
CA ASP A 116 3.21 10.63 -17.32
C ASP A 116 3.55 9.19 -16.92
N LEU A 117 3.26 8.80 -15.66
CA LEU A 117 3.60 7.51 -15.04
C LEU A 117 5.11 7.25 -14.89
N LYS A 118 5.94 8.27 -15.08
CA LYS A 118 7.40 8.15 -14.95
C LYS A 118 7.92 8.93 -13.76
N GLU A 119 7.54 10.20 -13.68
CA GLU A 119 7.92 11.09 -12.60
C GLU A 119 6.78 11.15 -11.59
N TRP A 120 7.06 10.73 -10.35
CA TRP A 120 6.10 10.71 -9.26
C TRP A 120 6.45 11.76 -8.21
N GLN A 121 5.49 12.51 -7.78
CA GLN A 121 5.62 13.54 -6.76
C GLN A 121 4.61 13.29 -5.65
N ARG A 122 5.01 13.55 -4.41
CA ARG A 122 4.12 13.38 -3.26
C ARG A 122 3.07 14.48 -3.24
N LEU A 123 1.85 14.09 -2.95
CA LEU A 123 0.72 14.95 -2.70
C LEU A 123 0.47 15.03 -1.20
N GLY A 124 0.75 16.20 -0.61
CA GLY A 124 0.62 16.41 0.82
C GLY A 124 1.75 15.77 1.66
N GLU A 125 1.48 15.60 2.95
CA GLU A 125 2.42 15.05 3.93
C GLU A 125 2.37 13.53 3.98
N ILE A 126 3.40 12.92 4.56
CA ILE A 126 3.36 11.49 4.92
C ILE A 126 2.36 11.33 6.05
N ILE A 127 1.48 10.37 5.93
CA ILE A 127 0.52 9.98 6.95
C ILE A 127 1.15 8.87 7.77
N ASP A 128 1.50 9.19 9.01
CA ASP A 128 2.06 8.25 9.99
C ASP A 128 0.92 7.74 10.88
N THR A 129 0.68 6.43 10.85
CA THR A 129 -0.38 5.76 11.61
C THR A 129 0.13 5.05 12.86
N GLY A 130 1.37 5.31 13.27
CA GLY A 130 1.98 4.68 14.45
C GLY A 130 1.24 4.94 15.77
N ALA A 131 0.42 6.01 15.86
CA ALA A 131 -0.42 6.29 17.02
C ALA A 131 -1.85 5.73 16.89
N ASP A 132 -2.23 5.21 15.75
CA ASP A 132 -3.57 4.67 15.53
C ASP A 132 -3.71 3.32 16.22
N VAL A 133 -4.90 3.07 16.77
CA VAL A 133 -5.22 1.79 17.44
C VAL A 133 -6.08 0.90 16.53
N PHE A 134 -6.76 1.51 15.58
CA PHE A 134 -7.66 0.85 14.63
C PHE A 134 -7.49 1.42 13.24
N PRO A 135 -7.88 0.68 12.18
CA PRO A 135 -7.93 1.22 10.83
C PRO A 135 -8.71 2.53 10.74
N GLN A 136 -8.17 3.50 10.02
CA GLN A 136 -8.76 4.83 9.85
C GLN A 136 -9.04 5.12 8.38
N ALA A 137 -10.11 5.88 8.11
CA ALA A 137 -10.36 6.41 6.78
C ALA A 137 -9.60 7.73 6.59
N TYR A 138 -8.72 7.76 5.59
CA TYR A 138 -8.00 8.96 5.21
C TYR A 138 -8.55 9.55 3.91
N HIS A 139 -8.48 10.87 3.85
CA HIS A 139 -8.95 11.66 2.72
C HIS A 139 -7.88 12.68 2.34
N VAL A 140 -7.38 12.61 1.12
CA VAL A 140 -6.42 13.55 0.55
C VAL A 140 -7.05 14.18 -0.68
N ARG A 141 -6.92 15.49 -0.83
CA ARG A 141 -7.52 16.22 -1.94
C ARG A 141 -6.44 16.85 -2.81
N ASP A 142 -6.48 16.56 -4.10
CA ASP A 142 -5.74 17.31 -5.11
C ASP A 142 -6.63 18.44 -5.64
N ALA A 143 -6.41 19.64 -5.13
CA ALA A 143 -7.13 20.84 -5.55
C ALA A 143 -6.36 21.64 -6.62
N GLY A 144 -5.19 21.17 -7.05
CA GLY A 144 -4.32 21.90 -7.95
C GLY A 144 -3.27 22.73 -7.19
N PRO A 145 -2.89 23.91 -7.69
CA PRO A 145 -1.85 24.72 -7.04
C PRO A 145 -2.21 25.09 -5.58
N PRO A 146 -1.23 25.15 -4.66
CA PRO A 146 0.20 25.05 -4.94
C PRO A 146 0.78 23.62 -4.98
N GLU A 147 0.04 22.58 -4.55
CA GLU A 147 0.55 21.21 -4.38
C GLU A 147 0.84 20.55 -5.74
N THR A 148 -0.04 20.81 -6.71
CA THR A 148 0.11 20.24 -8.06
C THR A 148 -0.08 21.31 -9.13
N PRO A 149 0.65 21.26 -10.26
CA PRO A 149 0.50 22.23 -11.34
C PRO A 149 -0.83 22.08 -12.06
N GLY A 150 -1.65 23.11 -12.07
CA GLY A 150 -2.97 23.14 -12.70
C GLY A 150 -4.05 22.37 -11.94
N VAL A 151 -5.30 22.69 -12.17
CA VAL A 151 -6.43 21.98 -11.55
C VAL A 151 -6.58 20.61 -12.20
N PRO A 152 -6.69 19.52 -11.42
CA PRO A 152 -7.00 18.20 -11.96
C PRO A 152 -8.31 18.27 -12.77
N GLY A 153 -8.33 17.65 -13.94
CA GLY A 153 -9.50 17.67 -14.81
C GLY A 153 -9.53 18.79 -15.86
N ALA A 154 -8.64 19.78 -15.80
CA ALA A 154 -8.44 20.77 -16.86
C ALA A 154 -7.37 20.29 -17.85
N GLU A 155 -7.72 19.41 -18.77
CA GLU A 155 -6.91 18.90 -19.89
C GLU A 155 -5.62 18.14 -19.51
N VAL A 156 -5.27 18.02 -18.22
CA VAL A 156 -4.07 17.31 -17.75
C VAL A 156 -4.47 15.95 -17.21
N ARG A 157 -3.86 14.90 -17.76
CA ARG A 157 -3.99 13.56 -17.18
C ARG A 157 -3.29 13.53 -15.84
N ARG A 158 -3.94 12.90 -14.85
CA ARG A 158 -3.37 12.66 -13.55
C ARG A 158 -3.51 11.19 -13.19
N PHE A 159 -2.43 10.65 -12.70
CA PHE A 159 -2.36 9.30 -12.15
C PHE A 159 -2.02 9.44 -10.67
N TYR A 160 -2.60 8.59 -9.87
CA TYR A 160 -2.37 8.58 -8.43
C TYR A 160 -1.94 7.20 -7.98
N ARG A 161 -1.06 7.17 -6.98
CA ARG A 161 -0.53 5.96 -6.38
C ARG A 161 -0.50 6.12 -4.88
N LEU A 162 -0.85 5.06 -4.14
CA LEU A 162 -0.64 4.95 -2.71
C LEU A 162 0.62 4.12 -2.48
N GLU A 163 1.54 4.66 -1.71
CA GLU A 163 2.70 3.94 -1.20
C GLU A 163 2.48 3.64 0.28
N ILE A 164 2.84 2.42 0.68
CA ILE A 164 2.78 1.93 2.05
C ILE A 164 4.18 1.51 2.44
N ALA A 165 4.63 1.93 3.62
CA ALA A 165 5.92 1.56 4.18
C ALA A 165 5.78 1.25 5.68
N LEU A 166 6.75 0.55 6.22
CA LEU A 166 6.93 0.42 7.67
C LEU A 166 7.59 1.70 8.21
N PRO A 167 7.28 2.10 9.46
CA PRO A 167 7.87 3.27 10.13
C PRO A 167 9.38 3.19 10.28
#